data_34befef72a6140e25d9638f4173bc6fd
#
_entry.id   34befef72a6140e25d9638f4173bc6fd
#
_cell.length_a   1.000
_cell.length_b   1.000
_cell.length_c   1.000
_cell.angle_alpha   90.00
_cell.angle_beta   90.00
_cell.angle_gamma   90.00
#
_symmetry.space_group_name_H-M   'P 1'
#
loop_
_entity.id
_entity.type
_entity.pdbx_description
1 polymer ?
#
loop_
_entity_poly.entity_id
_entity_poly.type
_entity_poly.pdbx_seq_one_letter_code
_entity_poly.pdbx_strand_id
1 'polypeptide(L)'
;MQQNQTTPDPQRWRILSVLLTGIFMALIAVSIINVALPSIQTGLEARDADVQWVLSGYALSFGVVLVAAGRAGDLLGRGGLYILGMVIYTLAAIAAGFAPSIEMLNVARFVMGIGAGFFNPQGVGMIQQYFNGRERAIAFGYFGTVVGVAVAIGPPLGGLLIRLGGPDLGWRLTMLVNVPVGILTIILGLIFFPRPYLRRLRNADGKPIGLLRTIRALDPVGSLLLGLTVLMVMLPFMESRGSAWVWAMLPAAAVLLAVWLKWEKHMKSTPTAPMVDLDIFRLRHFRNGAIIATLWFFGTTSIWVLVAQYYQNALGHSALVSGLIGLPAAVLSSFSANWAGHHLDKGGRRIVISGIAISITGLLLTVGVIALHSKFGVSEYWMILTLCFVGASGGLVISPNQALSLRDVPLTYAGAAGAVLQTGQRIGTSVGLAVILAVTFAVKDAFNWEVGAAAGFLTISTAFFATLLVAVADDRGDTKAVNLSRIAEPPH
;
A
#
# COMPACT_ATOMS: atom_id res chain seq x y z
N MET A 1 -17.51 -8.08 30.67
CA MET A 1 -17.36 -9.32 29.88
C MET A 1 -15.88 -9.62 29.76
N GLN A 2 -15.40 -10.60 30.53
CA GLN A 2 -14.01 -11.06 30.47
C GLN A 2 -13.72 -11.55 29.05
N GLN A 3 -12.77 -10.90 28.37
CA GLN A 3 -12.18 -11.42 27.16
C GLN A 3 -11.52 -12.76 27.53
N ASN A 4 -12.09 -13.87 27.07
CA ASN A 4 -11.41 -15.14 27.05
C ASN A 4 -10.06 -14.92 26.36
N GLN A 5 -8.99 -14.88 27.13
CA GLN A 5 -7.62 -14.97 26.63
C GLN A 5 -7.48 -16.39 26.07
N THR A 6 -7.89 -16.57 24.82
CA THR A 6 -7.53 -17.77 24.07
C THR A 6 -6.02 -17.82 24.03
N THR A 7 -5.46 -18.92 24.52
CA THR A 7 -4.01 -19.20 24.42
C THR A 7 -3.55 -18.91 22.99
N PRO A 8 -2.46 -18.14 22.81
CA PRO A 8 -1.98 -17.77 21.49
C PRO A 8 -1.76 -19.03 20.64
N ASP A 9 -2.26 -19.03 19.40
CA ASP A 9 -2.06 -20.15 18.47
C ASP A 9 -0.55 -20.45 18.33
N PRO A 10 -0.09 -21.66 18.63
CA PRO A 10 1.34 -22.00 18.52
C PRO A 10 1.90 -21.81 17.11
N GLN A 11 1.04 -21.87 16.10
CA GLN A 11 1.43 -21.74 14.69
C GLN A 11 1.42 -20.28 14.17
N ARG A 12 1.04 -19.30 14.99
CA ARG A 12 0.87 -17.90 14.54
C ARG A 12 2.09 -17.32 13.82
N TRP A 13 3.30 -17.64 14.26
CA TRP A 13 4.53 -17.17 13.61
C TRP A 13 4.77 -17.83 12.24
N ARG A 14 4.39 -19.11 12.09
CA ARG A 14 4.41 -19.79 10.78
C ARG A 14 3.38 -19.21 9.83
N ILE A 15 2.19 -18.88 10.33
CA ILE A 15 1.17 -18.14 9.57
C ILE A 15 1.74 -16.80 9.12
N LEU A 16 2.37 -16.04 10.02
CA LEU A 16 3.00 -14.76 9.69
C LEU A 16 4.04 -14.90 8.56
N SER A 17 4.90 -15.92 8.61
CA SER A 17 5.91 -16.12 7.56
C SER A 17 5.27 -16.33 6.18
N VAL A 18 4.16 -17.07 6.09
CA VAL A 18 3.40 -17.24 4.84
C VAL A 18 2.85 -15.90 4.35
N LEU A 19 2.27 -15.10 5.25
CA LEU A 19 1.73 -13.78 4.92
C LEU A 19 2.82 -12.84 4.40
N LEU A 20 3.98 -12.83 5.07
CA LEU A 20 5.12 -12.00 4.71
C LEU A 20 5.73 -12.40 3.36
N THR A 21 5.76 -13.69 3.04
CA THR A 21 6.24 -14.19 1.73
C THR A 21 5.35 -13.68 0.59
N GLY A 22 4.03 -13.70 0.74
CA GLY A 22 3.10 -13.18 -0.26
C GLY A 22 3.21 -11.66 -0.44
N ILE A 23 3.36 -10.92 0.65
CA ILE A 23 3.57 -9.46 0.61
C ILE A 23 4.89 -9.11 -0.07
N PHE A 24 5.96 -9.82 0.26
CA PHE A 24 7.27 -9.70 -0.36
C PHE A 24 7.18 -9.86 -1.88
N MET A 25 6.50 -10.92 -2.34
CA MET A 25 6.29 -11.18 -3.75
C MET A 25 5.54 -10.05 -4.46
N ALA A 26 4.42 -9.58 -3.87
CA ALA A 26 3.63 -8.50 -4.47
C ALA A 26 4.43 -7.19 -4.60
N LEU A 27 5.27 -6.88 -3.61
CA LEU A 27 6.06 -5.66 -3.59
C LEU A 27 7.29 -5.73 -4.52
N ILE A 28 7.93 -6.89 -4.61
CA ILE A 28 8.97 -7.11 -5.64
C ILE A 28 8.38 -6.91 -7.02
N ALA A 29 7.21 -7.48 -7.31
CA ALA A 29 6.57 -7.34 -8.62
C ALA A 29 6.24 -5.89 -9.00
N VAL A 30 5.98 -5.03 -8.00
CA VAL A 30 5.76 -3.58 -8.23
C VAL A 30 7.10 -2.85 -8.43
N SER A 31 8.14 -3.20 -7.69
CA SER A 31 9.42 -2.49 -7.78
C SER A 31 10.28 -2.93 -8.97
N ILE A 32 10.28 -4.21 -9.32
CA ILE A 32 11.06 -4.79 -10.42
C ILE A 32 10.57 -4.30 -11.79
N ILE A 33 9.25 -4.09 -11.94
CA ILE A 33 8.63 -3.73 -13.22
C ILE A 33 9.14 -2.38 -13.75
N ASN A 34 9.43 -1.42 -12.87
CA ASN A 34 9.93 -0.10 -13.27
C ASN A 34 11.24 -0.18 -14.08
N VAL A 35 12.08 -1.16 -13.78
CA VAL A 35 13.34 -1.41 -14.52
C VAL A 35 13.08 -2.18 -15.80
N ALA A 36 12.00 -2.98 -15.84
CA ALA A 36 11.66 -3.81 -17.00
C ALA A 36 10.92 -3.06 -18.12
N LEU A 37 10.29 -1.89 -17.81
CA LEU A 37 9.47 -1.16 -18.79
C LEU A 37 10.15 -0.90 -20.13
N PRO A 38 11.41 -0.39 -20.21
CA PRO A 38 12.06 -0.16 -21.49
C PRO A 38 12.27 -1.45 -22.28
N SER A 39 12.62 -2.54 -21.61
CA SER A 39 12.81 -3.87 -22.26
C SER A 39 11.48 -4.46 -22.74
N ILE A 40 10.37 -4.24 -22.00
CA ILE A 40 9.03 -4.62 -22.42
C ILE A 40 8.63 -3.83 -23.66
N GLN A 41 8.86 -2.52 -23.64
CA GLN A 41 8.55 -1.64 -24.78
C GLN A 41 9.24 -2.08 -26.05
N THR A 42 10.55 -2.34 -25.97
CA THR A 42 11.33 -2.79 -27.11
C THR A 42 10.98 -4.23 -27.53
N GLY A 43 10.80 -5.14 -26.57
CA GLY A 43 10.56 -6.56 -26.86
C GLY A 43 9.15 -6.88 -27.39
N LEU A 44 8.17 -6.00 -27.13
CA LEU A 44 6.79 -6.14 -27.62
C LEU A 44 6.41 -5.05 -28.64
N GLU A 45 7.37 -4.22 -29.09
CA GLU A 45 7.17 -3.10 -30.02
C GLU A 45 5.98 -2.20 -29.60
N ALA A 46 5.88 -1.95 -28.28
CA ALA A 46 4.72 -1.31 -27.69
C ALA A 46 4.84 0.22 -27.66
N ARG A 47 3.70 0.92 -27.78
CA ARG A 47 3.63 2.37 -27.63
C ARG A 47 3.74 2.76 -26.15
N ASP A 48 4.21 3.96 -25.85
CA ASP A 48 4.36 4.50 -24.48
C ASP A 48 3.07 4.38 -23.66
N ALA A 49 1.92 4.68 -24.29
CA ALA A 49 0.61 4.58 -23.64
C ALA A 49 0.27 3.15 -23.20
N ASP A 50 0.60 2.15 -24.04
CA ASP A 50 0.30 0.76 -23.77
C ASP A 50 1.20 0.21 -22.66
N VAL A 51 2.47 0.62 -22.61
CA VAL A 51 3.44 0.27 -21.56
C VAL A 51 3.04 0.88 -20.21
N GLN A 52 2.46 2.08 -20.20
CA GLN A 52 1.97 2.70 -18.98
C GLN A 52 0.88 1.85 -18.31
N TRP A 53 0.02 1.18 -19.09
CA TRP A 53 -1.02 0.28 -18.58
C TRP A 53 -0.48 -0.96 -17.86
N VAL A 54 0.76 -1.38 -18.12
CA VAL A 54 1.41 -2.47 -17.38
C VAL A 54 1.50 -2.14 -15.89
N LEU A 55 1.74 -0.88 -15.53
CA LEU A 55 1.74 -0.41 -14.13
C LEU A 55 0.33 -0.06 -13.66
N SER A 56 -0.36 0.78 -14.44
CA SER A 56 -1.63 1.39 -14.08
C SER A 56 -2.74 0.36 -13.94
N GLY A 57 -2.83 -0.59 -14.87
CA GLY A 57 -3.84 -1.64 -14.84
C GLY A 57 -3.77 -2.53 -13.60
N TYR A 58 -2.55 -2.87 -13.18
CA TYR A 58 -2.33 -3.59 -11.92
C TYR A 58 -2.78 -2.77 -10.69
N ALA A 59 -2.33 -1.52 -10.59
CA ALA A 59 -2.64 -0.68 -9.44
C ALA A 59 -4.15 -0.39 -9.33
N LEU A 60 -4.80 -0.18 -10.46
CA LEU A 60 -6.23 0.10 -10.56
C LEU A 60 -7.06 -1.10 -10.12
N SER A 61 -6.84 -2.27 -10.75
CA SER A 61 -7.59 -3.49 -10.42
C SER A 61 -7.38 -3.92 -8.96
N PHE A 62 -6.15 -3.76 -8.45
CA PHE A 62 -5.84 -3.98 -7.05
C PHE A 62 -6.68 -3.06 -6.15
N GLY A 63 -6.70 -1.75 -6.40
CA GLY A 63 -7.43 -0.77 -5.58
C GLY A 63 -8.94 -1.00 -5.58
N VAL A 64 -9.52 -1.33 -6.74
CA VAL A 64 -10.97 -1.55 -6.92
C VAL A 64 -11.47 -2.76 -6.12
N VAL A 65 -10.70 -3.85 -6.11
CA VAL A 65 -11.14 -5.13 -5.51
C VAL A 65 -10.90 -5.20 -3.99
N LEU A 66 -9.99 -4.39 -3.45
CA LEU A 66 -9.47 -4.48 -2.09
C LEU A 66 -10.55 -4.61 -1.01
N VAL A 67 -11.53 -3.70 -0.99
CA VAL A 67 -12.51 -3.63 0.11
C VAL A 67 -13.51 -4.77 0.03
N ALA A 68 -13.98 -5.09 -1.18
CA ALA A 68 -14.85 -6.23 -1.42
C ALA A 68 -14.19 -7.55 -1.00
N ALA A 69 -12.91 -7.74 -1.35
CA ALA A 69 -12.13 -8.91 -0.97
C ALA A 69 -11.87 -8.96 0.55
N GLY A 70 -11.61 -7.81 1.20
CA GLY A 70 -11.49 -7.71 2.65
C GLY A 70 -12.75 -8.20 3.36
N ARG A 71 -13.92 -7.72 2.92
CA ARG A 71 -15.22 -8.16 3.43
C ARG A 71 -15.47 -9.64 3.18
N ALA A 72 -15.17 -10.12 1.97
CA ALA A 72 -15.29 -11.53 1.65
C ALA A 72 -14.47 -12.42 2.59
N GLY A 73 -13.25 -12.02 2.93
CA GLY A 73 -12.40 -12.73 3.88
C GLY A 73 -12.95 -12.73 5.31
N ASP A 74 -13.51 -11.63 5.77
CA ASP A 74 -14.12 -11.54 7.09
C ASP A 74 -15.33 -12.50 7.23
N LEU A 75 -16.09 -12.70 6.16
CA LEU A 75 -17.27 -13.55 6.15
C LEU A 75 -16.95 -15.02 5.81
N LEU A 76 -16.20 -15.25 4.75
CA LEU A 76 -16.00 -16.59 4.18
C LEU A 76 -14.73 -17.29 4.71
N GLY A 77 -13.85 -16.56 5.35
CA GLY A 77 -12.58 -17.07 5.88
C GLY A 77 -11.36 -16.52 5.14
N ARG A 78 -10.49 -15.87 5.91
CA ARG A 78 -9.33 -15.14 5.38
C ARG A 78 -8.29 -16.04 4.73
N GLY A 79 -8.05 -17.24 5.32
CA GLY A 79 -7.06 -18.19 4.80
C GLY A 79 -7.40 -18.67 3.38
N GLY A 80 -8.67 -19.02 3.13
CA GLY A 80 -9.11 -19.46 1.81
C GLY A 80 -9.06 -18.37 0.75
N LEU A 81 -9.49 -17.15 1.10
CA LEU A 81 -9.42 -15.99 0.21
C LEU A 81 -7.96 -15.57 -0.08
N TYR A 82 -7.06 -15.70 0.90
CA TYR A 82 -5.63 -15.50 0.71
C TYR A 82 -5.06 -16.47 -0.32
N ILE A 83 -5.33 -17.78 -0.14
CA ILE A 83 -4.86 -18.83 -1.08
C ILE A 83 -5.46 -18.60 -2.47
N LEU A 84 -6.76 -18.31 -2.58
CA LEU A 84 -7.42 -18.02 -3.86
C LEU A 84 -6.76 -16.84 -4.58
N GLY A 85 -6.55 -15.73 -3.87
CA GLY A 85 -5.86 -14.55 -4.41
C GLY A 85 -4.44 -14.86 -4.88
N MET A 86 -3.73 -15.69 -4.13
CA MET A 86 -2.37 -16.12 -4.47
C MET A 86 -2.34 -17.03 -5.71
N VAL A 87 -3.32 -17.92 -5.86
CA VAL A 87 -3.47 -18.76 -7.08
C VAL A 87 -3.76 -17.87 -8.30
N ILE A 88 -4.73 -16.94 -8.20
CA ILE A 88 -5.04 -16.00 -9.28
C ILE A 88 -3.79 -15.22 -9.68
N TYR A 89 -3.08 -14.67 -8.69
CA TYR A 89 -1.87 -13.89 -8.91
C TYR A 89 -0.77 -14.70 -9.61
N THR A 90 -0.52 -15.92 -9.14
CA THR A 90 0.55 -16.78 -9.67
C THR A 90 0.26 -17.23 -11.10
N LEU A 91 -0.98 -17.63 -11.39
CA LEU A 91 -1.41 -17.98 -12.77
C LEU A 91 -1.30 -16.77 -13.70
N ALA A 92 -1.71 -15.59 -13.23
CA ALA A 92 -1.58 -14.37 -14.02
C ALA A 92 -0.11 -13.95 -14.21
N ALA A 93 0.78 -14.22 -13.25
CA ALA A 93 2.22 -13.98 -13.39
C ALA A 93 2.84 -14.91 -14.46
N ILE A 94 2.39 -16.18 -14.53
CA ILE A 94 2.77 -17.09 -15.60
C ILE A 94 2.30 -16.54 -16.96
N ALA A 95 1.00 -16.17 -17.06
CA ALA A 95 0.46 -15.58 -18.28
C ALA A 95 1.22 -14.32 -18.73
N ALA A 96 1.59 -13.45 -17.77
CA ALA A 96 2.39 -12.25 -18.03
C ALA A 96 3.78 -12.59 -18.58
N GLY A 97 4.46 -13.59 -18.02
CA GLY A 97 5.79 -14.02 -18.46
C GLY A 97 5.80 -14.64 -19.86
N PHE A 98 4.69 -15.24 -20.30
CA PHE A 98 4.53 -15.83 -21.62
C PHE A 98 3.70 -14.96 -22.59
N ALA A 99 3.41 -13.69 -22.22
CA ALA A 99 2.61 -12.82 -23.07
C ALA A 99 3.27 -12.57 -24.44
N PRO A 100 2.55 -12.84 -25.56
CA PRO A 100 3.06 -12.60 -26.91
C PRO A 100 2.84 -11.17 -27.38
N SER A 101 2.00 -10.39 -26.71
CA SER A 101 1.67 -9.01 -27.04
C SER A 101 1.51 -8.15 -25.78
N ILE A 102 1.53 -6.82 -25.96
CA ILE A 102 1.37 -5.87 -24.85
C ILE A 102 -0.05 -5.92 -24.29
N GLU A 103 -1.07 -6.19 -25.11
CA GLU A 103 -2.45 -6.29 -24.67
C GLU A 103 -2.61 -7.48 -23.71
N MET A 104 -2.04 -8.65 -24.08
CA MET A 104 -2.10 -9.83 -23.21
C MET A 104 -1.31 -9.60 -21.92
N LEU A 105 -0.17 -8.91 -21.97
CA LEU A 105 0.58 -8.51 -20.78
C LEU A 105 -0.27 -7.60 -19.88
N ASN A 106 -0.94 -6.60 -20.45
CA ASN A 106 -1.82 -5.68 -19.71
C ASN A 106 -3.00 -6.42 -19.07
N VAL A 107 -3.66 -7.34 -19.78
CA VAL A 107 -4.71 -8.18 -19.21
C VAL A 107 -4.16 -9.06 -18.07
N ALA A 108 -3.03 -9.69 -18.26
CA ALA A 108 -2.41 -10.51 -17.21
C ALA A 108 -2.05 -9.66 -15.98
N ARG A 109 -1.51 -8.47 -16.16
CA ARG A 109 -1.20 -7.51 -15.07
C ARG A 109 -2.46 -7.05 -14.35
N PHE A 110 -3.54 -6.81 -15.08
CA PHE A 110 -4.84 -6.49 -14.48
C PHE A 110 -5.35 -7.65 -13.60
N VAL A 111 -5.27 -8.89 -14.06
CA VAL A 111 -5.65 -10.08 -13.29
C VAL A 111 -4.71 -10.29 -12.09
N MET A 112 -3.39 -10.01 -12.22
CA MET A 112 -2.47 -10.00 -11.08
C MET A 112 -2.92 -9.01 -10.03
N GLY A 113 -3.37 -7.81 -10.42
CA GLY A 113 -3.90 -6.80 -9.50
C GLY A 113 -5.13 -7.30 -8.74
N ILE A 114 -6.06 -7.99 -9.41
CA ILE A 114 -7.20 -8.65 -8.76
C ILE A 114 -6.70 -9.66 -7.71
N GLY A 115 -5.78 -10.55 -8.07
CA GLY A 115 -5.18 -11.51 -7.14
C GLY A 115 -4.58 -10.84 -5.92
N ALA A 116 -3.80 -9.76 -6.13
CA ALA A 116 -3.21 -8.96 -5.06
C ALA A 116 -4.28 -8.32 -4.17
N GLY A 117 -5.37 -7.82 -4.75
CA GLY A 117 -6.53 -7.28 -4.05
C GLY A 117 -7.22 -8.31 -3.16
N PHE A 118 -7.21 -9.58 -3.55
CA PHE A 118 -7.75 -10.66 -2.72
C PHE A 118 -6.86 -11.00 -1.53
N PHE A 119 -5.55 -11.23 -1.70
CA PHE A 119 -4.73 -11.73 -0.60
C PHE A 119 -4.21 -10.64 0.36
N ASN A 120 -3.97 -9.41 -0.09
CA ASN A 120 -3.38 -8.37 0.77
C ASN A 120 -4.24 -8.01 2.00
N PRO A 121 -5.56 -7.73 1.88
CA PRO A 121 -6.37 -7.41 3.05
C PRO A 121 -6.50 -8.59 4.02
N GLN A 122 -6.43 -9.82 3.49
CA GLN A 122 -6.43 -11.02 4.33
C GLN A 122 -5.17 -11.10 5.20
N GLY A 123 -4.01 -10.73 4.63
CA GLY A 123 -2.74 -10.67 5.38
C GLY A 123 -2.84 -9.75 6.60
N VAL A 124 -3.34 -8.53 6.40
CA VAL A 124 -3.56 -7.56 7.48
C VAL A 124 -4.61 -8.07 8.49
N GLY A 125 -5.72 -8.61 8.01
CA GLY A 125 -6.77 -9.17 8.85
C GLY A 125 -6.31 -10.37 9.68
N MET A 126 -5.46 -11.23 9.12
CA MET A 126 -4.89 -12.39 9.84
C MET A 126 -3.86 -11.94 10.87
N ILE A 127 -3.04 -10.93 10.62
CA ILE A 127 -2.16 -10.35 11.65
C ILE A 127 -2.99 -9.87 12.84
N GLN A 128 -4.09 -9.16 12.60
CA GLN A 128 -5.00 -8.75 13.68
C GLN A 128 -5.65 -9.91 14.42
N GLN A 129 -5.98 -11.00 13.71
CA GLN A 129 -6.64 -12.18 14.26
C GLN A 129 -5.74 -13.00 15.17
N TYR A 130 -4.46 -13.18 14.78
CA TYR A 130 -3.54 -14.10 15.47
C TYR A 130 -2.61 -13.41 16.47
N PHE A 131 -2.47 -12.07 16.38
CA PHE A 131 -1.56 -11.33 17.24
C PHE A 131 -2.30 -10.23 18.00
N ASN A 132 -1.95 -10.09 19.29
CA ASN A 132 -2.53 -9.09 20.19
C ASN A 132 -1.44 -8.22 20.84
N GLY A 133 -1.80 -7.02 21.28
CA GLY A 133 -0.93 -6.13 22.04
C GLY A 133 0.46 -5.96 21.39
N ARG A 134 1.51 -6.19 22.17
CA ARG A 134 2.91 -6.05 21.74
C ARG A 134 3.28 -6.99 20.59
N GLU A 135 2.80 -8.23 20.58
CA GLU A 135 3.13 -9.17 19.49
C GLU A 135 2.56 -8.68 18.14
N ARG A 136 1.38 -8.05 18.14
CA ARG A 136 0.81 -7.46 16.92
C ARG A 136 1.67 -6.31 16.38
N ALA A 137 2.21 -5.48 17.27
CA ALA A 137 3.13 -4.41 16.88
C ALA A 137 4.41 -4.97 16.24
N ILE A 138 4.97 -6.04 16.82
CA ILE A 138 6.14 -6.76 16.28
C ILE A 138 5.83 -7.38 14.93
N ALA A 139 4.67 -8.04 14.77
CA ALA A 139 4.26 -8.64 13.50
C ALA A 139 4.12 -7.58 12.38
N PHE A 140 3.55 -6.40 12.68
CA PHE A 140 3.56 -5.27 11.75
C PHE A 140 4.96 -4.68 11.54
N GLY A 141 5.86 -4.74 12.52
CA GLY A 141 7.27 -4.38 12.35
C GLY A 141 7.96 -5.27 11.30
N TYR A 142 7.77 -6.59 11.37
CA TYR A 142 8.26 -7.52 10.33
C TYR A 142 7.62 -7.27 8.96
N PHE A 143 6.32 -6.95 8.94
CA PHE A 143 5.64 -6.52 7.70
C PHE A 143 6.37 -5.32 7.07
N GLY A 144 6.65 -4.27 7.85
CA GLY A 144 7.37 -3.10 7.37
C GLY A 144 8.81 -3.39 6.93
N THR A 145 9.50 -4.30 7.64
CA THR A 145 10.84 -4.78 7.24
C THR A 145 10.79 -5.43 5.87
N VAL A 146 9.82 -6.32 5.63
CA VAL A 146 9.63 -7.00 4.34
C VAL A 146 9.30 -6.00 3.23
N VAL A 147 8.50 -4.97 3.51
CA VAL A 147 8.22 -3.87 2.56
C VAL A 147 9.54 -3.18 2.13
N GLY A 148 10.38 -2.80 3.09
CA GLY A 148 11.66 -2.15 2.81
C GLY A 148 12.60 -3.03 2.00
N VAL A 149 12.76 -4.30 2.40
CA VAL A 149 13.61 -5.28 1.72
C VAL A 149 13.13 -5.55 0.28
N ALA A 150 11.82 -5.72 0.07
CA ALA A 150 11.26 -5.98 -1.25
C ALA A 150 11.47 -4.82 -2.22
N VAL A 151 11.28 -3.58 -1.73
CA VAL A 151 11.51 -2.36 -2.53
C VAL A 151 13.00 -2.20 -2.86
N ALA A 152 13.89 -2.52 -1.90
CA ALA A 152 15.34 -2.44 -2.10
C ALA A 152 15.88 -3.47 -3.12
N ILE A 153 15.39 -4.71 -3.05
CA ILE A 153 15.88 -5.82 -3.89
C ILE A 153 15.29 -5.77 -5.30
N GLY A 154 14.08 -5.23 -5.48
CA GLY A 154 13.38 -5.26 -6.77
C GLY A 154 14.19 -4.73 -7.94
N PRO A 155 14.67 -3.47 -7.94
CA PRO A 155 15.40 -2.92 -9.08
C PRO A 155 16.71 -3.62 -9.38
N PRO A 156 17.61 -3.96 -8.42
CA PRO A 156 18.80 -4.75 -8.68
C PRO A 156 18.50 -6.15 -9.25
N LEU A 157 17.49 -6.83 -8.71
CA LEU A 157 17.05 -8.13 -9.21
C LEU A 157 16.51 -8.01 -10.64
N GLY A 158 15.70 -6.99 -10.92
CA GLY A 158 15.18 -6.72 -12.27
C GLY A 158 16.31 -6.49 -13.27
N GLY A 159 17.27 -5.63 -12.95
CA GLY A 159 18.43 -5.37 -13.78
C GLY A 159 19.28 -6.63 -14.03
N LEU A 160 19.46 -7.46 -13.00
CA LEU A 160 20.17 -8.74 -13.14
C LEU A 160 19.44 -9.70 -14.08
N LEU A 161 18.13 -9.87 -13.90
CA LEU A 161 17.32 -10.77 -14.74
C LEU A 161 17.29 -10.32 -16.20
N ILE A 162 17.20 -9.00 -16.45
CA ILE A 162 17.25 -8.44 -17.80
C ILE A 162 18.62 -8.69 -18.42
N ARG A 163 19.70 -8.49 -17.67
CA ARG A 163 21.07 -8.75 -18.14
C ARG A 163 21.29 -10.23 -18.49
N LEU A 164 20.81 -11.15 -17.66
CA LEU A 164 20.98 -12.60 -17.86
C LEU A 164 20.10 -13.14 -18.99
N GLY A 165 18.86 -12.63 -19.11
CA GLY A 165 17.90 -13.12 -20.11
C GLY A 165 18.01 -12.42 -21.47
N GLY A 166 18.73 -11.32 -21.57
CA GLY A 166 18.81 -10.51 -22.79
C GLY A 166 17.49 -9.79 -23.13
N PRO A 167 17.37 -9.24 -24.36
CA PRO A 167 16.25 -8.36 -24.74
C PRO A 167 14.88 -9.03 -24.65
N ASP A 168 14.76 -10.29 -25.08
CA ASP A 168 13.47 -10.97 -25.21
C ASP A 168 13.05 -11.73 -23.94
N LEU A 169 13.98 -12.46 -23.33
CA LEU A 169 13.69 -13.28 -22.14
C LEU A 169 13.83 -12.48 -20.85
N GLY A 170 14.67 -11.44 -20.81
CA GLY A 170 15.00 -10.74 -19.58
C GLY A 170 13.80 -10.12 -18.87
N TRP A 171 12.95 -9.38 -19.58
CA TRP A 171 11.74 -8.80 -19.00
C TRP A 171 10.70 -9.88 -18.59
N ARG A 172 10.62 -11.00 -19.34
CA ARG A 172 9.76 -12.13 -19.02
C ARG A 172 10.15 -12.77 -17.70
N LEU A 173 11.45 -12.90 -17.42
CA LEU A 173 11.97 -13.41 -16.16
C LEU A 173 11.58 -12.52 -14.99
N THR A 174 11.41 -11.20 -15.19
CA THR A 174 10.93 -10.31 -14.13
C THR A 174 9.47 -10.58 -13.74
N MET A 175 8.65 -11.15 -14.63
CA MET A 175 7.31 -11.62 -14.29
C MET A 175 7.36 -13.01 -13.65
N LEU A 176 8.14 -13.92 -14.24
CA LEU A 176 8.24 -15.32 -13.84
C LEU A 176 8.92 -15.51 -12.48
N VAL A 177 9.77 -14.59 -12.01
CA VAL A 177 10.40 -14.67 -10.67
C VAL A 177 9.38 -14.73 -9.54
N ASN A 178 8.16 -14.24 -9.77
CA ASN A 178 7.06 -14.31 -8.80
C ASN A 178 6.44 -15.71 -8.70
N VAL A 179 6.58 -16.55 -9.74
CA VAL A 179 5.92 -17.86 -9.82
C VAL A 179 6.41 -18.84 -8.74
N PRO A 180 7.74 -19.08 -8.59
CA PRO A 180 8.21 -19.99 -7.55
C PRO A 180 7.85 -19.51 -6.14
N VAL A 181 7.88 -18.20 -5.88
CA VAL A 181 7.48 -17.62 -4.60
C VAL A 181 5.98 -17.78 -4.37
N GLY A 182 5.16 -17.58 -5.40
CA GLY A 182 3.72 -17.78 -5.34
C GLY A 182 3.34 -19.24 -5.06
N ILE A 183 3.95 -20.19 -5.76
CA ILE A 183 3.75 -21.62 -5.54
C ILE A 183 4.16 -22.01 -4.10
N LEU A 184 5.33 -21.56 -3.64
CA LEU A 184 5.77 -21.78 -2.27
C LEU A 184 4.75 -21.22 -1.25
N THR A 185 4.27 -20.01 -1.46
CA THR A 185 3.29 -19.37 -0.58
C THR A 185 1.96 -20.13 -0.54
N ILE A 186 1.48 -20.64 -1.69
CA ILE A 186 0.27 -21.48 -1.77
C ILE A 186 0.48 -22.78 -0.96
N ILE A 187 1.59 -23.48 -1.17
CA ILE A 187 1.90 -24.73 -0.47
C ILE A 187 1.97 -24.48 1.04
N LEU A 188 2.72 -23.48 1.48
CA LEU A 188 2.83 -23.14 2.89
C LEU A 188 1.47 -22.69 3.50
N GLY A 189 0.64 -21.98 2.74
CA GLY A 189 -0.71 -21.62 3.14
C GLY A 189 -1.61 -22.84 3.34
N LEU A 190 -1.54 -23.82 2.43
CA LEU A 190 -2.27 -25.09 2.55
C LEU A 190 -1.80 -25.94 3.74
N ILE A 191 -0.54 -25.79 4.18
CA ILE A 191 0.00 -26.53 5.31
C ILE A 191 -0.32 -25.84 6.65
N PHE A 192 -0.12 -24.51 6.71
CA PHE A 192 -0.13 -23.81 8.00
C PHE A 192 -1.43 -23.07 8.32
N PHE A 193 -2.28 -22.77 7.32
CA PHE A 193 -3.55 -22.11 7.63
C PHE A 193 -4.55 -23.09 8.23
N PRO A 194 -5.30 -22.67 9.28
CA PRO A 194 -6.30 -23.51 9.91
C PRO A 194 -7.43 -23.90 8.96
N ARG A 195 -7.86 -25.13 9.05
CA ARG A 195 -9.04 -25.64 8.33
C ARG A 195 -10.32 -25.40 9.14
N PRO A 196 -11.49 -25.20 8.49
CA PRO A 196 -11.69 -25.11 7.05
C PRO A 196 -11.22 -23.76 6.50
N TYR A 197 -10.56 -23.76 5.32
CA TYR A 197 -10.06 -22.53 4.68
C TYR A 197 -11.17 -21.55 4.31
N LEU A 198 -12.32 -22.08 3.85
CA LEU A 198 -13.55 -21.33 3.58
C LEU A 198 -14.65 -21.81 4.51
N ARG A 199 -15.36 -20.85 5.10
CA ARG A 199 -16.47 -21.09 6.02
C ARG A 199 -17.78 -20.92 5.26
N ARG A 200 -18.72 -21.85 5.44
CA ARG A 200 -20.10 -21.65 4.99
C ARG A 200 -20.80 -20.73 6.00
N LEU A 201 -21.42 -19.69 5.51
CA LEU A 201 -22.26 -18.84 6.35
C LEU A 201 -23.45 -19.66 6.87
N ARG A 202 -23.82 -19.42 8.12
CA ARG A 202 -24.94 -20.10 8.78
C ARG A 202 -25.99 -19.09 9.22
N ASN A 203 -27.26 -19.45 9.19
CA ASN A 203 -28.35 -18.65 9.77
C ASN A 203 -28.35 -18.73 11.32
N ALA A 204 -29.28 -18.04 11.96
CA ALA A 204 -29.44 -18.07 13.42
C ALA A 204 -29.68 -19.49 13.98
N ASP A 205 -30.28 -20.38 13.21
CA ASP A 205 -30.54 -21.79 13.59
C ASP A 205 -29.34 -22.71 13.30
N GLY A 206 -28.16 -22.17 12.95
CA GLY A 206 -26.96 -22.93 12.66
C GLY A 206 -26.92 -23.66 11.31
N LYS A 207 -27.98 -23.53 10.48
CA LYS A 207 -28.05 -24.15 9.15
C LYS A 207 -27.26 -23.35 8.10
N PRO A 208 -26.57 -23.98 7.15
CA PRO A 208 -25.86 -23.28 6.09
C PRO A 208 -26.86 -22.50 5.22
N ILE A 209 -26.52 -21.25 4.93
CA ILE A 209 -27.32 -20.42 4.01
C ILE A 209 -26.96 -20.75 2.56
N GLY A 210 -27.95 -20.64 1.67
CA GLY A 210 -27.75 -20.91 0.24
C GLY A 210 -26.85 -19.86 -0.44
N LEU A 211 -26.35 -20.20 -1.63
CA LEU A 211 -25.43 -19.38 -2.41
C LEU A 211 -25.93 -17.94 -2.62
N LEU A 212 -27.21 -17.77 -3.00
CA LEU A 212 -27.79 -16.45 -3.25
C LEU A 212 -27.79 -15.55 -2.01
N ARG A 213 -28.07 -16.11 -0.82
CA ARG A 213 -27.99 -15.38 0.45
C ARG A 213 -26.54 -15.06 0.82
N THR A 214 -25.60 -15.96 0.52
CA THR A 214 -24.16 -15.71 0.71
C THR A 214 -23.69 -14.55 -0.16
N ILE A 215 -24.09 -14.53 -1.46
CA ILE A 215 -23.77 -13.41 -2.36
C ILE A 215 -24.36 -12.08 -1.84
N ARG A 216 -25.62 -12.10 -1.37
CA ARG A 216 -26.24 -10.90 -0.79
C ARG A 216 -25.50 -10.41 0.48
N ALA A 217 -24.99 -11.32 1.31
CA ALA A 217 -24.22 -10.99 2.51
C ALA A 217 -22.85 -10.34 2.18
N LEU A 218 -22.33 -10.55 0.96
CA LEU A 218 -21.12 -9.90 0.47
C LEU A 218 -21.35 -8.47 -0.03
N ASP A 219 -22.60 -8.02 -0.06
CA ASP A 219 -23.01 -6.70 -0.56
C ASP A 219 -22.41 -6.36 -1.93
N PRO A 220 -22.86 -7.03 -3.00
CA PRO A 220 -22.33 -6.79 -4.34
C PRO A 220 -22.61 -5.38 -4.85
N VAL A 221 -23.70 -4.74 -4.40
CA VAL A 221 -24.05 -3.37 -4.78
C VAL A 221 -23.09 -2.38 -4.14
N GLY A 222 -22.88 -2.48 -2.82
CA GLY A 222 -21.89 -1.66 -2.10
C GLY A 222 -20.47 -1.86 -2.65
N SER A 223 -20.10 -3.11 -2.97
CA SER A 223 -18.82 -3.46 -3.60
C SER A 223 -18.64 -2.80 -4.97
N LEU A 224 -19.68 -2.82 -5.81
CA LEU A 224 -19.65 -2.20 -7.14
C LEU A 224 -19.59 -0.67 -7.04
N LEU A 225 -20.40 -0.05 -6.19
CA LEU A 225 -20.43 1.38 -5.99
C LEU A 225 -19.07 1.91 -5.49
N LEU A 226 -18.48 1.24 -4.49
CA LEU A 226 -17.16 1.64 -4.00
C LEU A 226 -16.06 1.37 -5.03
N GLY A 227 -16.10 0.23 -5.70
CA GLY A 227 -15.14 -0.11 -6.76
C GLY A 227 -15.16 0.92 -7.90
N LEU A 228 -16.35 1.30 -8.38
CA LEU A 228 -16.51 2.36 -9.38
C LEU A 228 -16.06 3.73 -8.85
N THR A 229 -16.32 4.03 -7.59
CA THR A 229 -15.83 5.27 -6.95
C THR A 229 -14.30 5.32 -6.98
N VAL A 230 -13.64 4.26 -6.53
CA VAL A 230 -12.17 4.16 -6.53
C VAL A 230 -11.61 4.25 -7.95
N LEU A 231 -12.22 3.55 -8.90
CA LEU A 231 -11.88 3.62 -10.33
C LEU A 231 -11.93 5.06 -10.83
N MET A 232 -13.07 5.75 -10.62
CA MET A 232 -13.29 7.11 -11.11
C MET A 232 -12.43 8.17 -10.40
N VAL A 233 -11.96 7.89 -9.18
CA VAL A 233 -10.97 8.74 -8.50
C VAL A 233 -9.58 8.53 -9.06
N MET A 234 -9.17 7.28 -9.30
CA MET A 234 -7.78 6.98 -9.69
C MET A 234 -7.51 7.23 -11.17
N LEU A 235 -8.47 6.91 -12.06
CA LEU A 235 -8.27 6.92 -13.51
C LEU A 235 -7.85 8.30 -14.07
N PRO A 236 -8.43 9.44 -13.67
CA PRO A 236 -8.00 10.75 -14.14
C PRO A 236 -6.54 11.07 -13.88
N PHE A 237 -6.02 10.64 -12.73
CA PHE A 237 -4.62 10.87 -12.36
C PHE A 237 -3.64 9.91 -13.05
N MET A 238 -4.13 8.79 -13.55
CA MET A 238 -3.32 7.81 -14.28
C MET A 238 -3.31 8.09 -15.79
N GLU A 239 -4.40 8.64 -16.34
CA GLU A 239 -4.63 8.92 -17.77
C GLU A 239 -4.64 10.41 -18.10
N SER A 240 -4.00 11.26 -17.30
CA SER A 240 -4.06 12.73 -17.42
C SER A 240 -3.57 13.29 -18.78
N ARG A 241 -2.85 12.50 -19.57
CA ARG A 241 -2.33 12.90 -20.89
C ARG A 241 -3.33 12.72 -22.06
N GLY A 242 -4.46 12.00 -21.85
CA GLY A 242 -5.33 11.60 -22.95
C GLY A 242 -6.41 12.60 -23.32
N SER A 243 -7.27 12.97 -22.39
CA SER A 243 -8.44 13.79 -22.70
C SER A 243 -8.97 14.57 -21.49
N ALA A 244 -9.31 15.83 -21.69
CA ALA A 244 -9.84 16.69 -20.62
C ALA A 244 -11.15 16.17 -20.01
N TRP A 245 -11.95 15.39 -20.73
CA TRP A 245 -13.20 14.82 -20.22
C TRP A 245 -13.00 13.80 -19.09
N VAL A 246 -11.80 13.20 -18.98
CA VAL A 246 -11.47 12.25 -17.91
C VAL A 246 -11.60 12.90 -16.53
N TRP A 247 -11.36 14.20 -16.43
CA TRP A 247 -11.52 14.96 -15.18
C TRP A 247 -12.97 15.08 -14.72
N ALA A 248 -13.96 14.93 -15.63
CA ALA A 248 -15.37 14.85 -15.28
C ALA A 248 -15.73 13.61 -14.44
N MET A 249 -14.84 12.63 -14.39
CA MET A 249 -15.00 11.46 -13.51
C MET A 249 -14.90 11.83 -12.03
N LEU A 250 -14.19 12.90 -11.65
CA LEU A 250 -14.06 13.30 -10.24
C LEU A 250 -15.38 13.76 -9.60
N PRO A 251 -16.15 14.67 -10.19
CA PRO A 251 -17.49 14.99 -9.67
C PRO A 251 -18.43 13.76 -9.71
N ALA A 252 -18.35 12.92 -10.74
CA ALA A 252 -19.10 11.67 -10.78
C ALA A 252 -18.70 10.71 -9.64
N ALA A 253 -17.41 10.59 -9.32
CA ALA A 253 -16.93 9.83 -8.17
C ALA A 253 -17.45 10.38 -6.83
N ALA A 254 -17.55 11.71 -6.68
CA ALA A 254 -18.12 12.32 -5.49
C ALA A 254 -19.61 11.98 -5.32
N VAL A 255 -20.37 11.96 -6.42
CA VAL A 255 -21.79 11.52 -6.41
C VAL A 255 -21.89 10.04 -6.05
N LEU A 256 -21.07 9.17 -6.68
CA LEU A 256 -21.06 7.74 -6.37
C LEU A 256 -20.66 7.47 -4.93
N LEU A 257 -19.69 8.21 -4.39
CA LEU A 257 -19.32 8.11 -2.97
C LEU A 257 -20.50 8.47 -2.07
N ALA A 258 -21.24 9.55 -2.38
CA ALA A 258 -22.42 9.94 -1.61
C ALA A 258 -23.53 8.87 -1.69
N VAL A 259 -23.73 8.26 -2.86
CA VAL A 259 -24.67 7.14 -3.05
C VAL A 259 -24.22 5.93 -2.24
N TRP A 260 -22.92 5.58 -2.29
CA TRP A 260 -22.36 4.49 -1.52
C TRP A 260 -22.51 4.70 -0.01
N LEU A 261 -22.22 5.91 0.51
CA LEU A 261 -22.41 6.22 1.92
C LEU A 261 -23.88 6.10 2.39
N LYS A 262 -24.84 6.49 1.52
CA LYS A 262 -26.27 6.28 1.79
C LYS A 262 -26.63 4.80 1.76
N TRP A 263 -26.06 4.04 0.81
CA TRP A 263 -26.27 2.61 0.71
C TRP A 263 -25.78 1.85 1.95
N GLU A 264 -24.55 2.11 2.41
CA GLU A 264 -24.00 1.48 3.62
C GLU A 264 -24.83 1.80 4.88
N LYS A 265 -25.32 3.04 4.98
CA LYS A 265 -26.23 3.42 6.07
C LYS A 265 -27.57 2.67 5.98
N HIS A 266 -28.10 2.50 4.79
CA HIS A 266 -29.31 1.70 4.56
C HIS A 266 -29.06 0.23 4.89
N MET A 267 -27.97 -0.35 4.44
CA MET A 267 -27.63 -1.75 4.73
C MET A 267 -27.48 -2.00 6.23
N LYS A 268 -26.99 -1.03 7.00
CA LYS A 268 -26.90 -1.13 8.48
C LYS A 268 -28.27 -1.26 9.16
N SER A 269 -29.34 -0.74 8.56
CA SER A 269 -30.71 -0.87 9.07
C SER A 269 -31.39 -2.20 8.64
N THR A 270 -30.74 -3.00 7.80
CA THR A 270 -31.24 -4.29 7.32
C THR A 270 -30.64 -5.45 8.14
N PRO A 271 -31.23 -6.66 8.08
CA PRO A 271 -30.65 -7.85 8.72
C PRO A 271 -29.29 -8.28 8.12
N THR A 272 -28.94 -7.76 6.97
CA THR A 272 -27.65 -8.00 6.30
C THR A 272 -26.66 -6.92 6.76
N ALA A 273 -25.51 -7.34 7.31
CA ALA A 273 -24.49 -6.40 7.74
C ALA A 273 -23.87 -5.64 6.56
N PRO A 274 -23.57 -4.35 6.68
CA PRO A 274 -22.95 -3.54 5.63
C PRO A 274 -21.57 -4.09 5.23
N MET A 275 -21.09 -3.78 4.01
CA MET A 275 -19.75 -4.13 3.57
C MET A 275 -18.69 -3.44 4.45
N VAL A 276 -18.88 -2.15 4.70
CA VAL A 276 -18.05 -1.36 5.61
C VAL A 276 -18.97 -0.72 6.67
N ASP A 277 -18.82 -1.11 7.92
CA ASP A 277 -19.52 -0.40 8.99
C ASP A 277 -18.92 1.01 9.16
N LEU A 278 -19.66 2.02 8.76
CA LEU A 278 -19.22 3.42 8.81
C LEU A 278 -18.90 3.90 10.25
N ASP A 279 -19.34 3.17 11.28
CA ASP A 279 -19.00 3.51 12.68
C ASP A 279 -17.52 3.28 12.99
N ILE A 280 -16.78 2.49 12.19
CA ILE A 280 -15.32 2.39 12.34
C ILE A 280 -14.64 3.76 12.17
N PHE A 281 -15.22 4.67 11.36
CA PHE A 281 -14.69 6.03 11.20
C PHE A 281 -14.95 6.94 12.41
N ARG A 282 -15.83 6.54 13.33
CA ARG A 282 -15.99 7.20 14.64
C ARG A 282 -14.83 6.88 15.58
N LEU A 283 -14.18 5.73 15.38
CA LEU A 283 -12.95 5.38 16.08
C LEU A 283 -11.84 6.36 15.64
N ARG A 284 -11.43 7.21 16.58
CA ARG A 284 -10.49 8.30 16.28
C ARG A 284 -9.18 7.80 15.67
N HIS A 285 -8.60 6.73 16.24
CA HIS A 285 -7.34 6.16 15.75
C HIS A 285 -7.47 5.59 14.34
N PHE A 286 -8.61 4.98 14.01
CA PHE A 286 -8.86 4.48 12.66
C PHE A 286 -9.00 5.64 11.66
N ARG A 287 -9.87 6.62 11.95
CA ARG A 287 -10.09 7.77 11.07
C ARG A 287 -8.81 8.56 10.83
N ASN A 288 -8.11 8.94 11.89
CA ASN A 288 -6.88 9.73 11.77
C ASN A 288 -5.77 8.91 11.12
N GLY A 289 -5.66 7.62 11.44
CA GLY A 289 -4.72 6.71 10.82
C GLY A 289 -4.96 6.49 9.33
N ALA A 290 -6.22 6.47 8.88
CA ALA A 290 -6.57 6.41 7.47
C ALA A 290 -6.16 7.70 6.72
N ILE A 291 -6.38 8.87 7.33
CA ILE A 291 -5.93 10.16 6.78
C ILE A 291 -4.40 10.19 6.70
N ILE A 292 -3.70 9.80 7.79
CA ILE A 292 -2.23 9.73 7.83
C ILE A 292 -1.73 8.80 6.72
N ALA A 293 -2.31 7.61 6.56
CA ALA A 293 -1.91 6.66 5.53
C ALA A 293 -2.09 7.24 4.12
N THR A 294 -3.21 7.88 3.84
CA THR A 294 -3.50 8.49 2.54
C THR A 294 -2.53 9.62 2.20
N LEU A 295 -2.33 10.56 3.14
CA LEU A 295 -1.42 11.71 2.94
C LEU A 295 0.05 11.28 2.90
N TRP A 296 0.44 10.28 3.67
CA TRP A 296 1.78 9.72 3.63
C TRP A 296 2.11 9.10 2.27
N PHE A 297 1.21 8.30 1.74
CA PHE A 297 1.39 7.67 0.43
C PHE A 297 1.23 8.64 -0.74
N PHE A 298 0.59 9.80 -0.53
CA PHE A 298 0.61 10.89 -1.51
C PHE A 298 2.04 11.34 -1.85
N GLY A 299 2.95 11.41 -0.85
CA GLY A 299 4.33 11.83 -1.06
C GLY A 299 5.32 10.70 -1.30
N THR A 300 5.23 9.62 -0.54
CA THR A 300 6.29 8.60 -0.42
C THR A 300 6.70 7.98 -1.75
N THR A 301 5.75 7.58 -2.59
CA THR A 301 6.05 6.99 -3.91
C THR A 301 6.65 8.03 -4.85
N SER A 302 6.14 9.26 -4.79
CA SER A 302 6.57 10.36 -5.65
C SER A 302 8.02 10.78 -5.39
N ILE A 303 8.54 10.63 -4.15
CA ILE A 303 9.94 10.90 -3.83
C ILE A 303 10.86 10.10 -4.73
N TRP A 304 10.65 8.80 -4.85
CA TRP A 304 11.52 7.91 -5.61
C TRP A 304 11.43 8.16 -7.12
N VAL A 305 10.23 8.48 -7.61
CA VAL A 305 10.05 8.87 -9.02
C VAL A 305 10.76 10.19 -9.30
N LEU A 306 10.63 11.17 -8.41
CA LEU A 306 11.27 12.47 -8.56
C LEU A 306 12.80 12.37 -8.50
N VAL A 307 13.35 11.58 -7.58
CA VAL A 307 14.78 11.26 -7.52
C VAL A 307 15.25 10.64 -8.82
N ALA A 308 14.54 9.64 -9.33
CA ALA A 308 14.90 8.98 -10.59
C ALA A 308 14.87 9.97 -11.78
N GLN A 309 13.83 10.81 -11.88
CA GLN A 309 13.72 11.83 -12.92
C GLN A 309 14.85 12.87 -12.85
N TYR A 310 15.18 13.34 -11.65
CA TYR A 310 16.24 14.32 -11.45
C TYR A 310 17.61 13.74 -11.82
N TYR A 311 17.95 12.53 -11.34
CA TYR A 311 19.24 11.91 -11.64
C TYR A 311 19.41 11.54 -13.13
N GLN A 312 18.35 11.06 -13.78
CA GLN A 312 18.44 10.63 -15.18
C GLN A 312 18.34 11.80 -16.15
N ASN A 313 17.38 12.72 -15.95
CA ASN A 313 17.08 13.75 -16.93
C ASN A 313 17.78 15.10 -16.66
N ALA A 314 18.13 15.41 -15.40
CA ALA A 314 18.85 16.63 -15.06
C ALA A 314 20.38 16.39 -15.03
N LEU A 315 20.79 15.30 -14.37
CA LEU A 315 22.22 15.02 -14.13
C LEU A 315 22.83 14.06 -15.15
N GLY A 316 22.02 13.44 -16.03
CA GLY A 316 22.49 12.52 -17.08
C GLY A 316 23.02 11.16 -16.58
N HIS A 317 22.70 10.78 -15.33
CA HIS A 317 23.10 9.49 -14.78
C HIS A 317 22.29 8.33 -15.37
N SER A 318 22.88 7.12 -15.34
CA SER A 318 22.18 5.90 -15.75
C SER A 318 21.04 5.53 -14.79
N ALA A 319 20.06 4.78 -15.28
CA ALA A 319 18.98 4.23 -14.46
C ALA A 319 19.49 3.38 -13.29
N LEU A 320 20.64 2.69 -13.47
CA LEU A 320 21.27 1.90 -12.41
C LEU A 320 21.76 2.79 -11.26
N VAL A 321 22.45 3.89 -11.56
CA VAL A 321 22.93 4.86 -10.55
C VAL A 321 21.72 5.44 -9.79
N SER A 322 20.68 5.87 -10.50
CA SER A 322 19.45 6.38 -9.90
C SER A 322 18.78 5.39 -8.94
N GLY A 323 18.79 4.10 -9.29
CA GLY A 323 18.24 3.03 -8.44
C GLY A 323 19.10 2.77 -7.19
N LEU A 324 20.43 2.79 -7.34
CA LEU A 324 21.38 2.52 -6.24
C LEU A 324 21.34 3.61 -5.16
N ILE A 325 21.02 4.85 -5.50
CA ILE A 325 20.90 5.96 -4.57
C ILE A 325 19.81 5.72 -3.50
N GLY A 326 18.73 5.02 -3.86
CA GLY A 326 17.66 4.66 -2.92
C GLY A 326 17.98 3.46 -2.02
N LEU A 327 19.02 2.69 -2.32
CA LEU A 327 19.31 1.44 -1.62
C LEU A 327 19.62 1.63 -0.12
N PRO A 328 20.48 2.59 0.31
CA PRO A 328 20.75 2.83 1.72
C PRO A 328 19.49 3.24 2.50
N ALA A 329 18.64 4.05 1.88
CA ALA A 329 17.37 4.46 2.46
C ALA A 329 16.41 3.26 2.67
N ALA A 330 16.32 2.32 1.73
CA ALA A 330 15.50 1.14 1.85
C ALA A 330 16.00 0.18 2.95
N VAL A 331 17.32 0.04 3.09
CA VAL A 331 17.95 -0.71 4.20
C VAL A 331 17.58 -0.08 5.54
N LEU A 332 17.73 1.24 5.70
CA LEU A 332 17.35 1.95 6.93
C LEU A 332 15.85 1.85 7.22
N SER A 333 14.99 1.87 6.20
CA SER A 333 13.55 1.64 6.37
C SER A 333 13.25 0.29 7.01
N SER A 334 13.96 -0.75 6.60
CA SER A 334 13.79 -2.10 7.15
C SER A 334 14.19 -2.17 8.63
N PHE A 335 15.33 -1.59 8.99
CA PHE A 335 15.78 -1.53 10.39
C PHE A 335 14.84 -0.69 11.26
N SER A 336 14.44 0.48 10.80
CA SER A 336 13.55 1.38 11.55
C SER A 336 12.15 0.78 11.73
N ALA A 337 11.63 0.03 10.75
CA ALA A 337 10.35 -0.67 10.86
C ALA A 337 10.39 -1.76 11.94
N ASN A 338 11.47 -2.53 11.98
CA ASN A 338 11.68 -3.56 13.02
C ASN A 338 11.79 -2.91 14.40
N TRP A 339 12.62 -1.87 14.53
CA TRP A 339 12.78 -1.13 15.78
C TRP A 339 11.45 -0.54 16.26
N ALA A 340 10.70 0.11 15.36
CA ALA A 340 9.41 0.70 15.67
C ALA A 340 8.39 -0.34 16.16
N GLY A 341 8.34 -1.52 15.52
CA GLY A 341 7.47 -2.62 15.95
C GLY A 341 7.72 -3.06 17.40
N HIS A 342 8.99 -3.12 17.83
CA HIS A 342 9.37 -3.51 19.19
C HIS A 342 9.12 -2.42 20.24
N HIS A 343 9.08 -1.15 19.83
CA HIS A 343 8.94 0.00 20.75
C HIS A 343 7.56 0.66 20.70
N LEU A 344 6.64 0.14 19.86
CA LEU A 344 5.35 0.76 19.63
C LEU A 344 4.49 0.89 20.89
N ASP A 345 4.55 -0.10 21.78
CA ASP A 345 3.79 -0.10 23.04
C ASP A 345 4.15 1.08 23.95
N LYS A 346 5.43 1.49 23.94
CA LYS A 346 5.95 2.60 24.76
C LYS A 346 5.83 3.95 24.05
N GLY A 347 6.08 3.97 22.75
CA GLY A 347 6.15 5.18 21.94
C GLY A 347 4.82 5.63 21.34
N GLY A 348 3.90 4.68 21.09
CA GLY A 348 2.59 4.98 20.52
C GLY A 348 2.64 5.84 19.27
N ARG A 349 1.77 6.83 19.18
CA ARG A 349 1.69 7.77 18.06
C ARG A 349 2.94 8.65 17.89
N ARG A 350 3.73 8.86 18.95
CA ARG A 350 4.95 9.67 18.91
C ARG A 350 6.01 9.11 17.98
N ILE A 351 6.07 7.77 17.81
CA ILE A 351 6.96 7.14 16.81
C ILE A 351 6.58 7.59 15.40
N VAL A 352 5.28 7.62 15.09
CA VAL A 352 4.79 8.11 13.79
C VAL A 352 5.10 9.58 13.58
N ILE A 353 4.88 10.41 14.61
CA ILE A 353 5.19 11.85 14.61
C ILE A 353 6.67 12.08 14.33
N SER A 354 7.57 11.39 15.06
CA SER A 354 9.01 11.51 14.85
C SER A 354 9.44 11.07 13.45
N GLY A 355 8.85 9.97 12.94
CA GLY A 355 9.08 9.51 11.57
C GLY A 355 8.70 10.55 10.53
N ILE A 356 7.52 11.17 10.64
CA ILE A 356 7.08 12.22 9.70
C ILE A 356 8.02 13.43 9.79
N ALA A 357 8.39 13.88 10.99
CA ALA A 357 9.30 15.00 11.18
C ALA A 357 10.69 14.73 10.57
N ILE A 358 11.23 13.52 10.78
CA ILE A 358 12.49 13.07 10.17
C ILE A 358 12.40 13.13 8.64
N SER A 359 11.27 12.70 8.05
CA SER A 359 11.08 12.74 6.60
C SER A 359 11.07 14.17 6.06
N ILE A 360 10.34 15.09 6.72
CA ILE A 360 10.30 16.51 6.33
C ILE A 360 11.72 17.07 6.37
N THR A 361 12.48 16.82 7.45
CA THR A 361 13.88 17.26 7.59
C THR A 361 14.73 16.71 6.43
N GLY A 362 14.63 15.41 6.11
CA GLY A 362 15.35 14.80 5.01
C GLY A 362 15.03 15.43 3.65
N LEU A 363 13.76 15.72 3.39
CA LEU A 363 13.32 16.37 2.14
C LEU A 363 13.84 17.82 2.03
N LEU A 364 13.77 18.59 3.11
CA LEU A 364 14.30 19.97 3.13
C LEU A 364 15.83 19.98 2.95
N LEU A 365 16.54 19.04 3.55
CA LEU A 365 17.97 18.86 3.33
C LEU A 365 18.27 18.45 1.88
N THR A 366 17.41 17.62 1.25
CA THR A 366 17.54 17.26 -0.16
C THR A 366 17.39 18.50 -1.06
N VAL A 367 16.40 19.35 -0.79
CA VAL A 367 16.27 20.65 -1.48
C VAL A 367 17.52 21.51 -1.28
N GLY A 368 18.07 21.53 -0.07
CA GLY A 368 19.34 22.22 0.24
C GLY A 368 20.51 21.69 -0.61
N VAL A 369 20.65 20.36 -0.72
CA VAL A 369 21.70 19.74 -1.56
C VAL A 369 21.53 20.12 -3.05
N ILE A 370 20.29 20.10 -3.59
CA ILE A 370 20.02 20.53 -4.97
C ILE A 370 20.43 21.99 -5.17
N ALA A 371 20.09 22.89 -4.23
CA ALA A 371 20.45 24.30 -4.32
C ALA A 371 21.98 24.53 -4.22
N LEU A 372 22.67 23.78 -3.34
CA LEU A 372 24.13 23.84 -3.22
C LEU A 372 24.83 23.26 -4.45
N HIS A 373 24.31 22.18 -5.00
CA HIS A 373 24.81 21.61 -6.26
C HIS A 373 24.72 22.63 -7.39
N SER A 374 23.56 23.25 -7.58
CA SER A 374 23.32 24.23 -8.65
C SER A 374 24.19 25.48 -8.53
N LYS A 375 24.44 25.98 -7.29
CA LYS A 375 25.17 27.25 -7.09
C LYS A 375 26.67 27.07 -6.88
N PHE A 376 27.09 26.01 -6.24
CA PHE A 376 28.46 25.81 -5.76
C PHE A 376 29.12 24.52 -6.26
N GLY A 377 28.44 23.72 -7.10
CA GLY A 377 28.98 22.47 -7.60
C GLY A 377 29.20 21.39 -6.53
N VAL A 378 28.47 21.48 -5.41
CA VAL A 378 28.53 20.45 -4.37
C VAL A 378 28.07 19.13 -4.95
N SER A 379 28.70 18.01 -4.59
CA SER A 379 28.37 16.70 -5.14
C SER A 379 26.91 16.32 -4.85
N GLU A 380 26.17 15.91 -5.88
CA GLU A 380 24.79 15.43 -5.81
C GLU A 380 24.66 14.14 -4.99
N TYR A 381 25.73 13.38 -4.80
CA TYR A 381 25.71 12.15 -3.98
C TYR A 381 25.44 12.41 -2.48
N TRP A 382 25.53 13.65 -2.01
CA TRP A 382 25.03 14.01 -0.67
C TRP A 382 23.53 13.77 -0.51
N MET A 383 22.78 13.68 -1.61
CA MET A 383 21.38 13.27 -1.56
C MET A 383 21.20 11.85 -1.01
N ILE A 384 22.18 10.96 -1.10
CA ILE A 384 22.12 9.62 -0.49
C ILE A 384 21.91 9.76 1.03
N LEU A 385 22.67 10.66 1.68
CA LEU A 385 22.55 10.88 3.11
C LEU A 385 21.19 11.48 3.47
N THR A 386 20.73 12.49 2.74
CA THR A 386 19.44 13.13 3.03
C THR A 386 18.25 12.21 2.78
N LEU A 387 18.33 11.34 1.76
CA LEU A 387 17.33 10.31 1.50
C LEU A 387 17.35 9.16 2.54
N CYS A 388 18.45 8.96 3.25
CA CYS A 388 18.47 8.05 4.40
C CYS A 388 17.50 8.46 5.51
N PHE A 389 17.28 9.77 5.74
CA PHE A 389 16.24 10.25 6.65
C PHE A 389 14.85 9.85 6.17
N VAL A 390 14.58 9.98 4.86
CA VAL A 390 13.32 9.56 4.24
C VAL A 390 13.13 8.04 4.38
N GLY A 391 14.18 7.26 4.14
CA GLY A 391 14.14 5.81 4.32
C GLY A 391 13.83 5.40 5.76
N ALA A 392 14.58 5.94 6.72
CA ALA A 392 14.35 5.67 8.14
C ALA A 392 12.91 6.03 8.57
N SER A 393 12.37 7.14 8.06
CA SER A 393 11.00 7.57 8.36
C SER A 393 9.94 6.59 7.84
N GLY A 394 10.16 5.97 6.69
CA GLY A 394 9.23 5.00 6.10
C GLY A 394 8.88 3.86 7.06
N GLY A 395 9.90 3.28 7.71
CA GLY A 395 9.71 2.25 8.73
C GLY A 395 9.04 2.75 10.00
N LEU A 396 9.31 4.00 10.42
CA LEU A 396 8.69 4.61 11.60
C LEU A 396 7.22 5.01 11.39
N VAL A 397 6.76 5.16 10.15
CA VAL A 397 5.40 5.63 9.86
C VAL A 397 4.48 4.50 9.40
N ILE A 398 4.86 3.71 8.40
CA ILE A 398 3.94 2.79 7.71
C ILE A 398 3.39 1.73 8.68
N SER A 399 4.28 0.91 9.26
CA SER A 399 3.89 -0.20 10.14
C SER A 399 3.27 0.24 11.45
N PRO A 400 3.83 1.23 12.18
CA PRO A 400 3.24 1.75 13.39
C PRO A 400 1.87 2.38 13.17
N ASN A 401 1.71 3.18 12.11
CA ASN A 401 0.41 3.76 11.80
C ASN A 401 -0.65 2.69 11.52
N GLN A 402 -0.29 1.63 10.78
CA GLN A 402 -1.21 0.53 10.49
C GLN A 402 -1.63 -0.22 11.77
N ALA A 403 -0.66 -0.53 12.65
CA ALA A 403 -0.93 -1.20 13.92
C ALA A 403 -1.84 -0.37 14.85
N LEU A 404 -1.56 0.94 14.96
CA LEU A 404 -2.34 1.87 15.80
C LEU A 404 -3.75 2.12 15.24
N SER A 405 -3.87 2.27 13.92
CA SER A 405 -5.16 2.52 13.26
C SER A 405 -6.14 1.37 13.44
N LEU A 406 -5.63 0.14 13.46
CA LEU A 406 -6.44 -1.06 13.57
C LEU A 406 -6.59 -1.57 15.02
N ARG A 407 -6.03 -0.88 16.01
CA ARG A 407 -5.99 -1.32 17.41
C ARG A 407 -7.39 -1.53 17.99
N ASP A 408 -8.29 -0.59 17.75
CA ASP A 408 -9.61 -0.55 18.35
C ASP A 408 -10.71 -1.09 17.41
N VAL A 409 -10.33 -1.53 16.20
CA VAL A 409 -11.27 -2.08 15.21
C VAL A 409 -11.67 -3.50 15.60
N PRO A 410 -12.99 -3.81 15.65
CA PRO A 410 -13.47 -5.16 15.92
C PRO A 410 -12.95 -6.18 14.89
N LEU A 411 -12.61 -7.38 15.36
CA LEU A 411 -12.07 -8.45 14.50
C LEU A 411 -13.00 -8.85 13.35
N THR A 412 -14.32 -8.67 13.53
CA THR A 412 -15.33 -8.92 12.49
C THR A 412 -15.21 -8.00 11.26
N TYR A 413 -14.52 -6.87 11.40
CA TYR A 413 -14.28 -5.89 10.34
C TYR A 413 -12.79 -5.70 10.02
N ALA A 414 -11.92 -6.56 10.55
CA ALA A 414 -10.47 -6.38 10.45
C ALA A 414 -9.96 -6.39 9.00
N GLY A 415 -10.51 -7.28 8.17
CA GLY A 415 -10.17 -7.36 6.73
C GLY A 415 -10.68 -6.13 5.97
N ALA A 416 -11.95 -5.76 6.17
CA ALA A 416 -12.54 -4.57 5.55
C ALA A 416 -11.84 -3.28 5.98
N ALA A 417 -11.52 -3.11 7.26
CA ALA A 417 -10.80 -1.94 7.77
C ALA A 417 -9.36 -1.87 7.21
N GLY A 418 -8.65 -3.00 7.18
CA GLY A 418 -7.33 -3.07 6.56
C GLY A 418 -7.37 -2.72 5.07
N ALA A 419 -8.41 -3.16 4.36
CA ALA A 419 -8.63 -2.83 2.96
C ALA A 419 -8.93 -1.34 2.74
N VAL A 420 -9.73 -0.71 3.60
CA VAL A 420 -9.99 0.75 3.56
C VAL A 420 -8.71 1.54 3.72
N LEU A 421 -7.83 1.18 4.68
CA LEU A 421 -6.52 1.82 4.84
C LEU A 421 -5.68 1.69 3.57
N GLN A 422 -5.62 0.50 2.97
CA GLN A 422 -4.85 0.26 1.76
C GLN A 422 -5.45 0.97 0.54
N THR A 423 -6.78 1.07 0.43
CA THR A 423 -7.45 1.87 -0.63
C THR A 423 -7.07 3.34 -0.51
N GLY A 424 -7.07 3.91 0.71
CA GLY A 424 -6.57 5.26 0.96
C GLY A 424 -5.11 5.44 0.49
N GLN A 425 -4.24 4.47 0.77
CA GLN A 425 -2.85 4.47 0.30
C GLN A 425 -2.76 4.49 -1.24
N ARG A 426 -3.59 3.72 -1.94
CA ARG A 426 -3.61 3.68 -3.42
C ARG A 426 -4.10 4.97 -4.03
N ILE A 427 -5.19 5.54 -3.50
CA ILE A 427 -5.70 6.83 -3.91
C ILE A 427 -4.62 7.91 -3.65
N GLY A 428 -4.05 7.94 -2.45
CA GLY A 428 -2.96 8.85 -2.10
C GLY A 428 -1.81 8.78 -3.09
N THR A 429 -1.32 7.58 -3.41
CA THR A 429 -0.24 7.37 -4.38
C THR A 429 -0.59 7.91 -5.77
N SER A 430 -1.78 7.60 -6.30
CA SER A 430 -2.18 8.01 -7.65
C SER A 430 -2.32 9.52 -7.77
N VAL A 431 -3.02 10.14 -6.81
CA VAL A 431 -3.22 11.59 -6.77
C VAL A 431 -1.90 12.32 -6.55
N GLY A 432 -1.10 11.83 -5.58
CA GLY A 432 0.17 12.45 -5.21
C GLY A 432 1.17 12.45 -6.36
N LEU A 433 1.33 11.31 -7.02
CA LEU A 433 2.25 11.19 -8.15
C LEU A 433 1.87 12.17 -9.26
N ALA A 434 0.59 12.26 -9.62
CA ALA A 434 0.12 13.17 -10.65
C ALA A 434 0.33 14.65 -10.28
N VAL A 435 -0.05 15.05 -9.06
CA VAL A 435 0.08 16.45 -8.59
C VAL A 435 1.55 16.86 -8.48
N ILE A 436 2.38 16.01 -7.86
CA ILE A 436 3.79 16.33 -7.61
C ILE A 436 4.57 16.43 -8.93
N LEU A 437 4.34 15.49 -9.87
CA LEU A 437 4.98 15.57 -11.19
C LEU A 437 4.46 16.75 -12.00
N ALA A 438 3.17 17.06 -11.95
CA ALA A 438 2.62 18.25 -12.62
C ALA A 438 3.26 19.55 -12.12
N VAL A 439 3.39 19.72 -10.79
CA VAL A 439 4.10 20.87 -10.20
C VAL A 439 5.58 20.89 -10.62
N THR A 440 6.25 19.72 -10.53
CA THR A 440 7.66 19.62 -10.91
C THR A 440 7.91 20.02 -12.35
N PHE A 441 7.14 19.49 -13.29
CA PHE A 441 7.32 19.78 -14.71
C PHE A 441 6.90 21.21 -15.07
N ALA A 442 5.80 21.71 -14.51
CA ALA A 442 5.39 23.10 -14.73
C ALA A 442 6.46 24.11 -14.28
N VAL A 443 7.06 23.88 -13.10
CA VAL A 443 8.14 24.74 -12.59
C VAL A 443 9.44 24.53 -13.37
N LYS A 444 9.75 23.27 -13.74
CA LYS A 444 10.91 22.95 -14.59
C LYS A 444 10.83 23.67 -15.92
N ASP A 445 9.66 23.67 -16.58
CA ASP A 445 9.48 24.29 -17.89
C ASP A 445 9.53 25.84 -17.82
N ALA A 446 9.19 26.43 -16.66
CA ALA A 446 9.29 27.85 -16.42
C ALA A 446 10.71 28.31 -16.04
N PHE A 447 11.52 27.44 -15.43
CA PHE A 447 12.86 27.76 -14.92
C PHE A 447 13.89 26.73 -15.37
N ASN A 448 14.13 25.69 -14.58
CA ASN A 448 15.08 24.59 -14.85
C ASN A 448 14.75 23.35 -14.01
N TRP A 449 15.52 22.26 -14.19
CA TRP A 449 15.32 21.00 -13.48
C TRP A 449 15.54 21.13 -11.98
N GLU A 450 16.50 21.91 -11.52
CA GLU A 450 16.83 22.07 -10.11
C GLU A 450 15.69 22.74 -9.34
N VAL A 451 15.13 23.82 -9.90
CA VAL A 451 13.98 24.52 -9.31
C VAL A 451 12.73 23.65 -9.37
N GLY A 452 12.51 22.94 -10.50
CA GLY A 452 11.41 22.02 -10.65
C GLY A 452 11.45 20.86 -9.63
N ALA A 453 12.60 20.23 -9.46
CA ALA A 453 12.79 19.16 -8.47
C ALA A 453 12.61 19.69 -7.03
N ALA A 454 13.17 20.86 -6.72
CA ALA A 454 12.97 21.51 -5.42
C ALA A 454 11.48 21.79 -5.15
N ALA A 455 10.73 22.30 -6.12
CA ALA A 455 9.29 22.52 -5.99
C ALA A 455 8.52 21.22 -5.74
N GLY A 456 8.87 20.12 -6.41
CA GLY A 456 8.32 18.79 -6.15
C GLY A 456 8.56 18.32 -4.72
N PHE A 457 9.81 18.38 -4.23
CA PHE A 457 10.13 18.00 -2.85
C PHE A 457 9.48 18.91 -1.80
N LEU A 458 9.32 20.19 -2.05
CA LEU A 458 8.59 21.11 -1.18
C LEU A 458 7.09 20.79 -1.15
N THR A 459 6.49 20.42 -2.28
CA THR A 459 5.10 19.98 -2.34
C THR A 459 4.88 18.73 -1.50
N ILE A 460 5.80 17.76 -1.55
CA ILE A 460 5.78 16.57 -0.70
C ILE A 460 5.92 16.95 0.77
N SER A 461 6.85 17.86 1.10
CA SER A 461 7.08 18.33 2.48
C SER A 461 5.82 18.99 3.05
N THR A 462 5.07 19.74 2.23
CA THR A 462 3.79 20.35 2.63
C THR A 462 2.73 19.29 2.94
N ALA A 463 2.61 18.25 2.12
CA ALA A 463 1.70 17.13 2.39
C ALA A 463 2.09 16.37 3.68
N PHE A 464 3.39 16.17 3.91
CA PHE A 464 3.87 15.55 5.14
C PHE A 464 3.68 16.44 6.36
N PHE A 465 3.75 17.75 6.21
CA PHE A 465 3.41 18.67 7.29
C PHE A 465 1.92 18.58 7.66
N ALA A 466 1.03 18.50 6.68
CA ALA A 466 -0.38 18.21 6.94
C ALA A 466 -0.57 16.86 7.65
N THR A 467 0.18 15.83 7.24
CA THR A 467 0.19 14.51 7.89
C THR A 467 0.65 14.62 9.36
N LEU A 468 1.68 15.42 9.61
CA LEU A 468 2.20 15.69 10.96
C LEU A 468 1.15 16.32 11.88
N LEU A 469 0.42 17.31 11.37
CA LEU A 469 -0.66 17.96 12.13
C LEU A 469 -1.75 16.97 12.54
N VAL A 470 -2.16 16.08 11.65
CA VAL A 470 -3.13 15.02 11.96
C VAL A 470 -2.59 14.05 13.01
N ALA A 471 -1.31 13.65 12.90
CA ALA A 471 -0.69 12.74 13.85
C ALA A 471 -0.56 13.36 15.26
N VAL A 472 -0.19 14.65 15.34
CA VAL A 472 -0.12 15.39 16.61
C VAL A 472 -1.52 15.57 17.23
N ALA A 473 -2.54 15.86 16.43
CA ALA A 473 -3.92 15.95 16.91
C ALA A 473 -4.41 14.61 17.47
N ASP A 474 -3.98 13.49 16.87
CA ASP A 474 -4.30 12.16 17.36
C ASP A 474 -3.63 11.87 18.72
N ASP A 475 -2.33 12.16 18.88
CA ASP A 475 -1.58 11.95 20.13
C ASP A 475 -2.15 12.78 21.29
N ARG A 476 -2.43 14.08 21.06
CA ARG A 476 -2.98 14.99 22.09
C ARG A 476 -4.33 14.52 22.63
N GLY A 477 -5.15 13.89 21.82
CA GLY A 477 -6.43 13.37 22.27
C GLY A 477 -6.29 12.14 23.18
N ASP A 478 -5.27 11.28 22.98
CA ASP A 478 -4.95 10.17 23.89
C ASP A 478 -4.52 10.69 25.26
N THR A 479 -3.65 11.68 25.28
CA THR A 479 -3.18 12.32 26.52
C THR A 479 -4.33 12.93 27.32
N LYS A 480 -5.30 13.56 26.63
CA LYS A 480 -6.49 14.11 27.31
C LYS A 480 -7.38 13.02 27.90
N ALA A 481 -7.61 11.92 27.18
CA ALA A 481 -8.44 10.80 27.65
C ALA A 481 -7.81 10.13 28.89
N VAL A 482 -6.50 9.91 28.89
CA VAL A 482 -5.75 9.35 30.04
C VAL A 482 -5.77 10.29 31.24
N ASN A 483 -5.66 11.60 31.04
CA ASN A 483 -5.71 12.56 32.14
C ASN A 483 -7.11 12.65 32.76
N LEU A 484 -8.16 12.58 31.94
CA LEU A 484 -9.54 12.58 32.43
C LEU A 484 -9.87 11.31 33.24
N SER A 485 -9.37 10.13 32.81
CA SER A 485 -9.57 8.89 33.58
C SER A 485 -8.85 8.92 34.93
N ARG A 486 -7.65 9.50 34.99
CA ARG A 486 -6.89 9.67 36.26
C ARG A 486 -7.52 10.65 37.24
N ILE A 487 -8.24 11.67 36.73
CA ILE A 487 -8.97 12.63 37.56
C ILE A 487 -10.30 12.02 38.08
N ALA A 488 -10.87 11.07 37.33
CA ALA A 488 -12.12 10.41 37.69
C ALA A 488 -11.95 9.24 38.69
N GLU A 489 -10.72 8.77 38.97
CA GLU A 489 -10.44 7.80 40.02
C GLU A 489 -10.41 8.54 41.37
N PRO A 490 -11.28 8.17 42.37
CA PRO A 490 -11.19 8.76 43.69
C PRO A 490 -9.86 8.43 44.34
N PRO A 491 -9.27 9.32 45.16
CA PRO A 491 -8.05 9.04 45.89
C PRO A 491 -8.29 7.87 46.87
N HIS A 492 -7.50 6.83 46.79
CA HIS A 492 -7.48 5.70 47.72
C HIS A 492 -7.04 6.09 49.11
#